data_e486c8e3d10b9ed6c57d6ffaf081dca6
#
_entry.id   e486c8e3d10b9ed6c57d6ffaf081dca6
#
_cell.length_a   1.000
_cell.length_b   1.000
_cell.length_c   1.000
_cell.angle_alpha   90.00
_cell.angle_beta   90.00
_cell.angle_gamma   90.00
#
_symmetry.space_group_name_H-M   'P 1'
#
loop_
_entity.id
_entity.type
_entity.pdbx_description
1 polymer ?
#
loop_
_entity_poly.entity_id
_entity_poly.type
_entity_poly.pdbx_seq_one_letter_code
_entity_poly.pdbx_strand_id
1 'polypeptide(L)'
;RLQEWLFGLFDIDNVREVRIATKGLMGIPQHFLQDDVLEGYEAIAGRAHERQVDVAIHTHVNAAQQVTPLVGSAVRKLLDMGYRDVRNQGVLLRGVNTTPNQILELCFTLLDHAKVMPYYFYMCDMIPNSEHWRLSVWEAQELQFAVMGYLPGFATPRFVCDVPFVGKR
;
A
#
# COMPACT_ATOMS: atom_id res chain seq x y z
N ARG A 1 -10.17 16.62 10.76
CA ARG A 1 -9.52 17.17 9.55
C ARG A 1 -9.57 16.20 8.37
N LEU A 2 -9.08 14.92 8.47
CA LEU A 2 -9.15 13.96 7.37
C LEU A 2 -10.60 13.72 6.91
N GLN A 3 -11.50 13.48 7.85
CA GLN A 3 -12.93 13.28 7.62
C GLN A 3 -13.58 14.44 6.86
N GLU A 4 -13.34 15.68 7.28
CA GLU A 4 -13.87 16.89 6.63
C GLU A 4 -13.41 17.01 5.17
N TRP A 5 -12.12 16.74 4.91
CA TRP A 5 -11.56 16.74 3.56
C TRP A 5 -12.20 15.67 2.67
N LEU A 6 -12.36 14.46 3.20
CA LEU A 6 -12.95 13.36 2.45
C LEU A 6 -14.43 13.58 2.17
N PHE A 7 -15.17 14.12 3.14
CA PHE A 7 -16.58 14.48 2.93
C PHE A 7 -16.74 15.51 1.82
N GLY A 8 -15.88 16.54 1.80
CA GLY A 8 -15.87 17.51 0.71
C GLY A 8 -15.55 16.88 -0.66
N LEU A 9 -14.66 15.88 -0.71
CA LEU A 9 -14.37 15.14 -1.96
C LEU A 9 -15.55 14.27 -2.39
N PHE A 10 -16.24 13.63 -1.45
CA PHE A 10 -17.40 12.77 -1.76
C PHE A 10 -18.61 13.56 -2.26
N ASP A 11 -18.68 14.84 -1.97
CA ASP A 11 -19.75 15.73 -2.44
C ASP A 11 -19.53 16.23 -3.87
N ILE A 12 -18.39 15.92 -4.49
CA ILE A 12 -18.10 16.23 -5.90
C ILE A 12 -18.72 15.15 -6.80
N ASP A 13 -19.65 15.51 -7.64
CA ASP A 13 -20.50 14.58 -8.41
C ASP A 13 -19.75 13.59 -9.33
N ASN A 14 -18.57 13.94 -9.81
CA ASN A 14 -17.78 13.08 -10.69
C ASN A 14 -16.67 12.29 -10.01
N VAL A 15 -16.53 12.40 -8.68
CA VAL A 15 -15.61 11.57 -7.89
C VAL A 15 -16.25 10.20 -7.70
N ARG A 16 -15.54 9.14 -8.08
CA ARG A 16 -15.97 7.74 -7.96
C ARG A 16 -15.06 6.91 -7.07
N GLU A 17 -13.80 7.29 -7.00
CA GLU A 17 -12.80 6.57 -6.23
C GLU A 17 -11.88 7.55 -5.50
N VAL A 18 -11.57 7.25 -4.25
CA VAL A 18 -10.62 8.03 -3.43
C VAL A 18 -9.59 7.08 -2.81
N ARG A 19 -8.37 7.56 -2.73
CA ARG A 19 -7.26 6.84 -2.10
C ARG A 19 -6.75 7.60 -0.89
N ILE A 20 -6.74 6.94 0.26
CA ILE A 20 -6.05 7.42 1.46
C ILE A 20 -4.65 6.80 1.47
N ALA A 21 -3.61 7.62 1.33
CA ALA A 21 -2.23 7.16 1.40
C ALA A 21 -1.65 7.43 2.78
N THR A 22 -1.25 6.37 3.49
CA THR A 22 -0.68 6.47 4.83
C THR A 22 0.35 5.38 5.12
N LYS A 23 1.51 5.78 5.59
CA LYS A 23 2.51 4.86 6.16
C LYS A 23 2.19 4.50 7.62
N GLY A 24 1.32 5.28 8.27
CA GLY A 24 0.96 5.10 9.68
C GLY A 24 0.38 3.73 9.98
N LEU A 25 -0.39 3.14 9.06
CA LEU A 25 -0.98 1.81 9.21
C LEU A 25 0.09 0.72 9.49
N MET A 26 1.27 0.84 8.90
CA MET A 26 2.38 -0.09 9.13
C MET A 26 3.32 0.37 10.24
N GLY A 27 3.50 1.69 10.42
CA GLY A 27 4.45 2.24 11.38
C GLY A 27 3.92 2.35 12.80
N ILE A 28 2.64 2.64 12.96
CA ILE A 28 1.95 2.83 14.25
C ILE A 28 0.55 2.19 14.20
N PRO A 29 0.43 0.88 13.95
CA PRO A 29 -0.86 0.21 13.77
C PRO A 29 -1.80 0.34 14.98
N GLN A 30 -1.26 0.48 16.18
CA GLN A 30 -2.04 0.72 17.40
C GLN A 30 -2.88 2.01 17.34
N HIS A 31 -2.43 3.02 16.58
CA HIS A 31 -3.22 4.23 16.38
C HIS A 31 -4.53 3.94 15.62
N PHE A 32 -4.50 3.01 14.67
CA PHE A 32 -5.67 2.57 13.91
C PHE A 32 -6.60 1.63 14.67
N LEU A 33 -6.27 1.31 15.92
CA LEU A 33 -7.09 0.50 16.81
C LEU A 33 -7.69 1.31 17.98
N GLN A 34 -7.44 2.63 18.02
CA GLN A 34 -8.05 3.54 19.00
C GLN A 34 -9.50 3.80 18.62
N ASP A 35 -10.39 3.84 19.61
CA ASP A 35 -11.83 3.95 19.38
C ASP A 35 -12.22 5.21 18.60
N ASP A 36 -11.67 6.37 18.95
CA ASP A 36 -11.92 7.65 18.28
C ASP A 36 -11.44 7.65 16.81
N VAL A 37 -10.36 6.93 16.52
CA VAL A 37 -9.84 6.77 15.16
C VAL A 37 -10.72 5.80 14.36
N LEU A 38 -11.14 4.68 14.96
CA LEU A 38 -12.06 3.73 14.35
C LEU A 38 -13.40 4.39 14.01
N GLU A 39 -14.00 5.14 14.94
CA GLU A 39 -15.22 5.91 14.71
C GLU A 39 -15.08 6.88 13.53
N GLY A 40 -13.94 7.56 13.43
CA GLY A 40 -13.65 8.46 12.31
C GLY A 40 -13.56 7.73 10.97
N TYR A 41 -12.91 6.57 10.92
CA TYR A 41 -12.83 5.74 9.70
C TYR A 41 -14.17 5.11 9.34
N GLU A 42 -14.97 4.69 10.33
CA GLU A 42 -16.32 4.18 10.11
C GLU A 42 -17.25 5.25 9.52
N ALA A 43 -17.21 6.48 10.05
CA ALA A 43 -17.96 7.60 9.49
C ALA A 43 -17.55 7.92 8.04
N ILE A 44 -16.25 7.83 7.71
CA ILE A 44 -15.76 8.01 6.34
C ILE A 44 -16.31 6.90 5.42
N ALA A 45 -16.24 5.64 5.86
CA ALA A 45 -16.76 4.51 5.08
C ALA A 45 -18.27 4.62 4.83
N GLY A 46 -19.04 4.97 5.87
CA GLY A 46 -20.49 5.19 5.78
C GLY A 46 -20.83 6.27 4.77
N ARG A 47 -20.18 7.43 4.86
CA ARG A 47 -20.41 8.54 3.91
C ARG A 47 -20.00 8.19 2.49
N ALA A 48 -18.89 7.49 2.31
CA ALA A 48 -18.45 7.02 1.01
C ALA A 48 -19.48 6.07 0.37
N HIS A 49 -20.03 5.14 1.17
CA HIS A 49 -21.08 4.22 0.72
C HIS A 49 -22.35 4.97 0.30
N GLU A 50 -22.83 5.94 1.09
CA GLU A 50 -23.97 6.79 0.73
C GLU A 50 -23.79 7.52 -0.61
N ARG A 51 -22.57 7.98 -0.87
CA ARG A 51 -22.20 8.70 -2.09
C ARG A 51 -21.77 7.79 -3.25
N GLN A 52 -21.78 6.48 -3.06
CA GLN A 52 -21.30 5.49 -4.04
C GLN A 52 -19.86 5.78 -4.51
N VAL A 53 -18.98 6.14 -3.56
CA VAL A 53 -17.56 6.38 -3.78
C VAL A 53 -16.76 5.25 -3.16
N ASP A 54 -15.90 4.61 -3.95
CA ASP A 54 -14.96 3.61 -3.47
C ASP A 54 -13.77 4.27 -2.74
N VAL A 55 -13.43 3.78 -1.55
CA VAL A 55 -12.26 4.25 -0.82
C VAL A 55 -11.27 3.11 -0.60
N ALA A 56 -10.05 3.30 -1.11
CA ALA A 56 -8.93 2.37 -0.92
C ALA A 56 -7.87 2.97 0.02
N ILE A 57 -7.21 2.10 0.81
CA ILE A 57 -6.07 2.49 1.64
C ILE A 57 -4.78 2.05 0.96
N HIS A 58 -3.86 2.98 0.75
CA HIS A 58 -2.51 2.67 0.28
C HIS A 58 -1.51 2.89 1.41
N THR A 59 -0.75 1.85 1.69
CA THR A 59 0.26 1.86 2.74
C THR A 59 1.66 1.58 2.18
N HIS A 60 2.67 1.58 3.05
CA HIS A 60 4.05 1.45 2.64
C HIS A 60 4.82 0.56 3.61
N VAL A 61 5.29 -0.58 3.12
CA VAL A 61 6.19 -1.50 3.82
C VAL A 61 7.17 -2.12 2.84
N ASN A 62 8.40 -2.34 3.27
CA ASN A 62 9.51 -2.82 2.44
C ASN A 62 10.07 -4.19 2.88
N ALA A 63 9.72 -4.66 4.08
CA ALA A 63 10.20 -5.93 4.61
C ALA A 63 9.12 -6.66 5.39
N ALA A 64 9.11 -7.98 5.33
CA ALA A 64 8.10 -8.83 5.97
C ALA A 64 7.97 -8.60 7.49
N GLN A 65 9.09 -8.32 8.16
CA GLN A 65 9.14 -8.07 9.60
C GLN A 65 8.33 -6.84 10.05
N GLN A 66 7.99 -5.94 9.13
CA GLN A 66 7.14 -4.77 9.43
C GLN A 66 5.64 -5.14 9.51
N VAL A 67 5.26 -6.32 9.01
CA VAL A 67 3.87 -6.79 9.01
C VAL A 67 3.59 -7.55 10.29
N THR A 68 3.23 -6.84 11.33
CA THR A 68 2.96 -7.42 12.67
C THR A 68 1.51 -7.89 12.80
N PRO A 69 1.16 -8.72 13.82
CA PRO A 69 -0.23 -9.09 14.09
C PRO A 69 -1.17 -7.90 14.33
N LEU A 70 -0.64 -6.79 14.88
CA LEU A 70 -1.41 -5.54 15.06
C LEU A 70 -1.77 -4.91 13.72
N VAL A 71 -0.87 -4.94 12.74
CA VAL A 71 -1.16 -4.50 11.37
C VAL A 71 -2.32 -5.31 10.80
N GLY A 72 -2.26 -6.64 10.91
CA GLY A 72 -3.34 -7.51 10.45
C GLY A 72 -4.68 -7.21 11.13
N SER A 73 -4.67 -6.87 12.41
CA SER A 73 -5.88 -6.49 13.15
C SER A 73 -6.45 -5.14 12.67
N ALA A 74 -5.58 -4.14 12.49
CA ALA A 74 -5.99 -2.83 11.99
C ALA A 74 -6.55 -2.90 10.55
N VAL A 75 -5.90 -3.65 9.67
CA VAL A 75 -6.37 -3.86 8.30
C VAL A 75 -7.73 -4.54 8.26
N ARG A 76 -7.93 -5.60 9.06
CA ARG A 76 -9.25 -6.28 9.14
C ARG A 76 -10.35 -5.31 9.55
N LYS A 77 -10.13 -4.47 10.56
CA LYS A 77 -11.09 -3.45 10.96
C LYS A 77 -11.48 -2.53 9.80
N LEU A 78 -10.51 -2.04 9.04
CA LEU A 78 -10.78 -1.18 7.88
C LEU A 78 -11.59 -1.94 6.79
N LEU A 79 -11.23 -3.17 6.48
CA LEU A 79 -11.96 -3.98 5.50
C LEU A 79 -13.39 -4.29 5.96
N ASP A 80 -13.58 -4.58 7.25
CA ASP A 80 -14.90 -4.86 7.85
C ASP A 80 -15.81 -3.61 7.81
N MET A 81 -15.25 -2.39 7.84
CA MET A 81 -15.98 -1.13 7.66
C MET A 81 -16.42 -0.88 6.21
N GLY A 82 -15.92 -1.66 5.24
CA GLY A 82 -16.28 -1.52 3.83
C GLY A 82 -15.26 -0.74 2.99
N TYR A 83 -14.04 -0.50 3.48
CA TYR A 83 -12.96 -0.04 2.60
C TYR A 83 -12.70 -1.07 1.51
N ARG A 84 -12.56 -0.61 0.27
CA ARG A 84 -12.44 -1.47 -0.90
C ARG A 84 -11.29 -2.46 -0.81
N ASP A 85 -10.12 -1.98 -0.47
CA ASP A 85 -8.90 -2.78 -0.28
C ASP A 85 -7.81 -1.99 0.45
N VAL A 86 -6.78 -2.72 0.89
CA VAL A 86 -5.54 -2.13 1.40
C VAL A 86 -4.39 -2.62 0.51
N ARG A 87 -3.60 -1.69 -0.03
CA ARG A 87 -2.52 -1.98 -0.99
C ARG A 87 -1.18 -1.49 -0.49
N ASN A 88 -0.14 -2.29 -0.71
CA ASN A 88 1.24 -1.91 -0.45
C ASN A 88 1.86 -1.17 -1.64
N GLN A 89 2.47 -0.03 -1.38
CA GLN A 89 3.31 0.71 -2.30
C GLN A 89 4.74 0.79 -1.73
N GLY A 90 5.47 -0.32 -1.83
CA GLY A 90 6.87 -0.40 -1.35
C GLY A 90 7.86 0.28 -2.30
N VAL A 91 9.11 0.34 -1.86
CA VAL A 91 10.25 0.82 -2.66
C VAL A 91 11.31 -0.29 -2.70
N LEU A 92 11.90 -0.54 -3.86
CA LEU A 92 13.04 -1.43 -4.00
C LEU A 92 14.28 -0.79 -3.38
N LEU A 93 14.80 -1.41 -2.35
CA LEU A 93 15.94 -0.93 -1.59
C LEU A 93 17.02 -2.01 -1.54
N ARG A 94 18.18 -1.74 -2.11
CA ARG A 94 19.33 -2.65 -2.11
C ARG A 94 19.66 -3.12 -0.69
N GLY A 95 19.79 -4.44 -0.53
CA GLY A 95 20.06 -5.07 0.76
C GLY A 95 18.85 -5.25 1.68
N VAL A 96 17.66 -4.75 1.29
CA VAL A 96 16.41 -4.89 2.08
C VAL A 96 15.43 -5.85 1.41
N ASN A 97 15.12 -5.64 0.13
CA ASN A 97 14.09 -6.39 -0.60
C ASN A 97 14.47 -6.58 -2.08
N THR A 98 15.72 -6.87 -2.36
CA THR A 98 16.25 -6.97 -3.72
C THR A 98 16.63 -8.39 -4.14
N THR A 99 16.17 -9.38 -3.40
CA THR A 99 16.24 -10.79 -3.80
C THR A 99 14.83 -11.35 -4.01
N PRO A 100 14.64 -12.36 -4.89
CA PRO A 100 13.33 -12.99 -5.09
C PRO A 100 12.71 -13.49 -3.79
N ASN A 101 13.49 -14.10 -2.93
CA ASN A 101 13.00 -14.62 -1.64
C ASN A 101 12.47 -13.52 -0.72
N GLN A 102 13.17 -12.38 -0.62
CA GLN A 102 12.72 -11.24 0.20
C GLN A 102 11.40 -10.64 -0.31
N ILE A 103 11.25 -10.49 -1.62
CA ILE A 103 10.01 -10.01 -2.22
C ILE A 103 8.88 -11.00 -2.02
N LEU A 104 9.10 -12.30 -2.26
CA LEU A 104 8.08 -13.33 -2.08
C LEU A 104 7.67 -13.45 -0.61
N GLU A 105 8.61 -13.46 0.32
CA GLU A 105 8.35 -13.45 1.76
C GLU A 105 7.46 -12.26 2.16
N LEU A 106 7.81 -11.05 1.71
CA LEU A 106 7.00 -9.87 1.97
C LEU A 106 5.59 -10.00 1.36
N CYS A 107 5.48 -10.43 0.11
CA CYS A 107 4.18 -10.58 -0.58
C CYS A 107 3.29 -11.61 0.11
N PHE A 108 3.81 -12.78 0.44
CA PHE A 108 3.04 -13.80 1.18
C PHE A 108 2.65 -13.34 2.58
N THR A 109 3.56 -12.67 3.30
CA THR A 109 3.24 -12.13 4.62
C THR A 109 2.13 -11.08 4.56
N LEU A 110 2.15 -10.19 3.55
CA LEU A 110 1.10 -9.21 3.30
C LEU A 110 -0.26 -9.87 3.05
N LEU A 111 -0.29 -10.90 2.20
CA LEU A 111 -1.52 -11.60 1.83
C LEU A 111 -2.08 -12.43 2.99
N ASP A 112 -1.25 -13.24 3.61
CA ASP A 112 -1.68 -14.24 4.58
C ASP A 112 -1.97 -13.63 5.95
N HIS A 113 -1.11 -12.74 6.42
CA HIS A 113 -1.19 -12.20 7.78
C HIS A 113 -1.99 -10.91 7.87
N ALA A 114 -1.99 -10.09 6.82
CA ALA A 114 -2.57 -8.75 6.88
C ALA A 114 -3.69 -8.47 5.86
N LYS A 115 -3.96 -9.37 4.90
CA LYS A 115 -4.93 -9.12 3.81
C LYS A 115 -4.61 -7.84 3.02
N VAL A 116 -3.33 -7.50 2.91
CA VAL A 116 -2.83 -6.37 2.14
C VAL A 116 -2.39 -6.85 0.77
N MET A 117 -2.86 -6.18 -0.27
CA MET A 117 -2.50 -6.49 -1.66
C MET A 117 -1.09 -5.98 -1.97
N PRO A 118 -0.14 -6.82 -2.38
CA PRO A 118 1.12 -6.36 -2.98
C PRO A 118 0.78 -5.66 -4.31
N TYR A 119 1.03 -4.35 -4.38
CA TYR A 119 0.55 -3.55 -5.51
C TYR A 119 1.68 -3.01 -6.37
N TYR A 120 2.52 -2.14 -5.81
CA TYR A 120 3.69 -1.59 -6.48
C TYR A 120 4.94 -1.69 -5.62
N PHE A 121 6.08 -1.92 -6.29
CA PHE A 121 7.39 -1.57 -5.78
C PHE A 121 8.01 -0.52 -6.70
N TYR A 122 8.25 0.66 -6.15
CA TYR A 122 8.87 1.76 -6.88
C TYR A 122 10.39 1.58 -6.93
N MET A 123 10.99 1.98 -8.03
CA MET A 123 12.41 2.28 -8.05
C MET A 123 12.71 3.40 -7.07
N CYS A 124 13.84 3.31 -6.36
CA CYS A 124 14.24 4.35 -5.42
C CYS A 124 14.46 5.68 -6.16
N ASP A 125 13.88 6.75 -5.63
CA ASP A 125 14.01 8.10 -6.18
C ASP A 125 15.47 8.61 -6.19
N MET A 126 15.74 9.58 -7.05
CA MET A 126 17.06 10.20 -7.21
C MET A 126 17.34 11.25 -6.11
N ILE A 127 17.13 10.85 -4.85
CA ILE A 127 17.37 11.69 -3.68
C ILE A 127 18.87 11.68 -3.38
N PRO A 128 19.51 12.83 -3.08
CA PRO A 128 20.89 12.87 -2.63
C PRO A 128 21.15 11.95 -1.42
N ASN A 129 22.30 11.30 -1.40
CA ASN A 129 22.72 10.34 -0.37
C ASN A 129 21.90 9.04 -0.30
N SER A 130 21.07 8.74 -1.30
CA SER A 130 20.32 7.48 -1.41
C SER A 130 20.87 6.53 -2.48
N GLU A 131 22.00 6.84 -3.07
CA GLU A 131 22.61 6.11 -4.19
C GLU A 131 22.84 4.64 -3.88
N HIS A 132 23.25 4.34 -2.66
CA HIS A 132 23.54 2.98 -2.19
C HIS A 132 22.29 2.09 -2.08
N TRP A 133 21.09 2.65 -2.04
CA TRP A 133 19.83 1.92 -2.03
C TRP A 133 19.30 1.57 -3.42
N ARG A 134 19.82 2.19 -4.48
CA ARG A 134 19.24 2.11 -5.81
C ARG A 134 19.59 0.80 -6.53
N LEU A 135 18.64 0.30 -7.30
CA LEU A 135 18.83 -0.71 -8.32
C LEU A 135 18.84 -0.06 -9.70
N SER A 136 19.50 -0.69 -10.64
CA SER A 136 19.31 -0.40 -12.06
C SER A 136 17.94 -0.92 -12.53
N VAL A 137 17.43 -0.38 -13.62
CA VAL A 137 16.19 -0.85 -14.25
C VAL A 137 16.32 -2.32 -14.64
N TRP A 138 17.50 -2.74 -15.12
CA TRP A 138 17.79 -4.11 -15.49
C TRP A 138 17.66 -5.07 -14.28
N GLU A 139 18.29 -4.75 -13.16
CA GLU A 139 18.18 -5.56 -11.93
C GLU A 139 16.72 -5.67 -11.46
N ALA A 140 15.95 -4.60 -11.58
CA ALA A 140 14.53 -4.62 -11.21
C ALA A 140 13.70 -5.49 -12.17
N GLN A 141 14.00 -5.48 -13.47
CA GLN A 141 13.34 -6.35 -14.45
C GLN A 141 13.65 -7.82 -14.18
N GLU A 142 14.91 -8.17 -13.94
CA GLU A 142 15.30 -9.56 -13.59
C GLU A 142 14.58 -10.01 -12.31
N LEU A 143 14.51 -9.15 -11.29
CA LEU A 143 13.80 -9.44 -10.06
C LEU A 143 12.28 -9.61 -10.30
N GLN A 144 11.67 -8.77 -11.15
CA GLN A 144 10.27 -8.90 -11.54
C GLN A 144 10.00 -10.26 -12.22
N PHE A 145 10.84 -10.67 -13.16
CA PHE A 145 10.71 -11.98 -13.82
C PHE A 145 10.90 -13.15 -12.84
N ALA A 146 11.83 -13.03 -11.90
CA ALA A 146 12.12 -14.08 -10.93
C ALA A 146 10.96 -14.31 -9.93
N VAL A 147 10.10 -13.31 -9.66
CA VAL A 147 8.95 -13.46 -8.76
C VAL A 147 7.64 -13.77 -9.49
N MET A 148 7.59 -13.56 -10.81
CA MET A 148 6.42 -13.92 -11.62
C MET A 148 6.17 -15.43 -11.58
N GLY A 149 4.90 -15.82 -11.45
CA GLY A 149 4.49 -17.23 -11.41
C GLY A 149 4.46 -17.88 -10.03
N TYR A 150 5.01 -17.23 -9.00
CA TYR A 150 4.91 -17.70 -7.61
C TYR A 150 3.71 -17.14 -6.86
N LEU A 151 3.13 -16.04 -7.35
CA LEU A 151 2.01 -15.35 -6.75
C LEU A 151 0.77 -15.46 -7.65
N PRO A 152 -0.45 -15.42 -7.08
CA PRO A 152 -1.66 -15.27 -7.87
C PRO A 152 -1.57 -14.04 -8.77
N GLY A 153 -2.07 -14.14 -10.01
CA GLY A 153 -1.92 -13.05 -10.99
C GLY A 153 -2.41 -11.68 -10.49
N PHE A 154 -3.49 -11.66 -9.72
CA PHE A 154 -4.04 -10.43 -9.11
C PHE A 154 -3.18 -9.86 -7.97
N ALA A 155 -2.31 -10.68 -7.36
CA ALA A 155 -1.45 -10.30 -6.24
C ALA A 155 0.04 -10.18 -6.63
N THR A 156 0.37 -10.38 -7.89
CA THR A 156 1.73 -10.17 -8.39
C THR A 156 2.02 -8.67 -8.45
N PRO A 157 2.99 -8.15 -7.68
CA PRO A 157 3.31 -6.74 -7.67
C PRO A 157 3.91 -6.28 -9.00
N ARG A 158 3.72 -5.02 -9.34
CA ARG A 158 4.42 -4.38 -10.46
C ARG A 158 5.60 -3.58 -9.95
N PHE A 159 6.74 -3.73 -10.60
CA PHE A 159 7.89 -2.89 -10.34
C PHE A 159 7.85 -1.71 -11.31
N VAL A 160 7.88 -0.50 -10.77
CA VAL A 160 7.62 0.71 -11.53
C VAL A 160 8.67 1.80 -11.28
N CYS A 161 8.97 2.56 -12.31
CA CYS A 161 9.80 3.74 -12.23
C CYS A 161 8.95 4.98 -12.54
N ASP A 162 9.01 5.99 -11.69
CA ASP A 162 8.42 7.29 -11.99
C ASP A 162 9.43 8.10 -12.82
N VAL A 163 9.11 8.27 -14.10
CA VAL A 163 9.96 9.02 -15.03
C VAL A 163 9.44 10.45 -15.13
N PRO A 164 10.26 11.48 -14.83
CA PRO A 164 9.85 12.88 -14.92
C PRO A 164 9.18 13.18 -16.27
N PHE A 165 8.04 13.87 -16.23
CA PHE A 165 7.22 14.29 -17.37
C PHE A 165 6.59 13.15 -18.21
N VAL A 166 6.89 11.88 -17.89
CA VAL A 166 6.38 10.71 -18.63
C VAL A 166 5.41 9.89 -17.76
N GLY A 167 5.61 9.91 -16.45
CA GLY A 167 4.85 9.13 -15.49
C GLY A 167 5.42 7.73 -15.24
N LYS A 168 4.60 6.85 -14.68
CA LYS A 168 4.99 5.49 -14.31
C LYS A 168 5.25 4.60 -15.52
N ARG A 169 6.40 3.91 -15.48
CA ARG A 169 6.80 2.91 -16.45
C ARG A 169 7.24 1.63 -15.75
#